data_994ddcff3fafbdbd89af6ab5765d8544
#
_entry.id   994ddcff3fafbdbd89af6ab5765d8544
#
_cell.length_a   1.000
_cell.length_b   1.000
_cell.length_c   1.000
_cell.angle_alpha   90.00
_cell.angle_beta   90.00
_cell.angle_gamma   90.00
#
_symmetry.space_group_name_H-M   'P 1'
#
loop_
_entity.id
_entity.type
_entity.pdbx_description
1 polymer ?
#
loop_
_entity_poly.entity_id
_entity_poly.type
_entity_poly.pdbx_seq_one_letter_code
_entity_poly.pdbx_strand_id
1 'polypeptide(L)'
;MNLLNVKSVDKSYGGVIANHDVSLNVPEGKIVGIIGPNGSGKTTLFNSIVGHHPIDSGEINFDGKEISSLTIPKIARLGMLRTFQQTHIYGKMTCVQNMQISSDIDANWKRIFNPFSKEVDEMVDELLAFVGLYKKRFLLAGDLSFGKQK
;
A
#
# COMPACT_ATOMS: atom_id res chain seq x y z
N MET A 1 -4.93 9.89 20.26
CA MET A 1 -4.02 10.64 19.38
C MET A 1 -4.48 10.46 17.94
N ASN A 2 -4.33 11.44 17.03
CA ASN A 2 -4.66 11.22 15.61
C ASN A 2 -3.45 10.60 14.94
N LEU A 3 -3.62 9.42 14.33
CA LEU A 3 -2.59 8.74 13.56
C LEU A 3 -2.37 9.43 12.20
N LEU A 4 -3.46 9.85 11.54
CA LEU A 4 -3.41 10.61 10.29
C LEU A 4 -4.18 11.92 10.47
N ASN A 5 -3.59 13.00 10.01
CA ASN A 5 -4.20 14.33 10.01
C ASN A 5 -3.98 14.96 8.64
N VAL A 6 -5.07 15.27 7.95
CA VAL A 6 -5.10 15.97 6.65
C VAL A 6 -5.72 17.33 6.90
N LYS A 7 -5.04 18.42 6.52
CA LYS A 7 -5.46 19.80 6.75
C LYS A 7 -5.50 20.56 5.45
N SER A 8 -6.67 21.07 5.12
CA SER A 8 -6.93 22.00 4.00
C SER A 8 -6.22 21.60 2.71
N VAL A 9 -6.32 20.30 2.36
CA VAL A 9 -5.65 19.76 1.19
C VAL A 9 -6.41 20.12 -0.08
N ASP A 10 -5.69 20.73 -1.02
CA ASP A 10 -6.14 20.99 -2.38
C ASP A 10 -5.41 20.10 -3.38
N LYS A 11 -6.15 19.65 -4.39
CA LYS A 11 -5.61 18.96 -5.56
C LYS A 11 -6.40 19.24 -6.80
N SER A 12 -5.72 19.70 -7.84
CA SER A 12 -6.28 19.95 -9.17
C SER A 12 -5.48 19.24 -10.26
N TYR A 13 -6.13 19.03 -11.39
CA TYR A 13 -5.55 18.50 -12.61
C TYR A 13 -5.95 19.41 -13.78
N GLY A 14 -5.03 20.26 -14.22
CA GLY A 14 -5.34 21.30 -15.18
C GLY A 14 -6.44 22.23 -14.65
N GLY A 15 -7.57 22.33 -15.36
CA GLY A 15 -8.71 23.16 -14.94
C GLY A 15 -9.72 22.46 -14.01
N VAL A 16 -9.49 21.20 -13.63
CA VAL A 16 -10.44 20.42 -12.81
C VAL A 16 -9.96 20.36 -11.37
N ILE A 17 -10.74 20.92 -10.45
CA ILE A 17 -10.52 20.81 -9.01
C ILE A 17 -11.03 19.44 -8.56
N ALA A 18 -10.12 18.56 -8.13
CA ALA A 18 -10.44 17.21 -7.66
C ALA A 18 -10.68 17.14 -6.15
N ASN A 19 -9.92 17.92 -5.38
CA ASN A 19 -10.12 18.13 -3.95
C ASN A 19 -9.95 19.62 -3.65
N HIS A 20 -10.78 20.17 -2.78
CA HIS A 20 -10.72 21.56 -2.35
C HIS A 20 -10.96 21.66 -0.85
N ASP A 21 -10.00 22.24 -0.15
CA ASP A 21 -10.00 22.45 1.31
C ASP A 21 -10.41 21.20 2.11
N VAL A 22 -9.87 20.03 1.72
CA VAL A 22 -10.23 18.78 2.38
C VAL A 22 -9.47 18.61 3.66
N SER A 23 -10.20 18.46 4.77
CA SER A 23 -9.64 18.18 6.08
C SER A 23 -10.29 16.95 6.69
N LEU A 24 -9.48 16.04 7.25
CA LEU A 24 -9.94 14.86 7.97
C LEU A 24 -8.90 14.37 8.97
N ASN A 25 -9.38 13.66 9.98
CA ASN A 25 -8.56 13.02 10.99
C ASN A 25 -8.89 11.54 11.10
N VAL A 26 -7.85 10.72 11.25
CA VAL A 26 -8.00 9.29 11.57
C VAL A 26 -7.36 9.05 12.93
N PRO A 27 -8.16 8.82 13.99
CA PRO A 27 -7.62 8.46 15.29
C PRO A 27 -6.95 7.08 15.26
N GLU A 28 -5.94 6.90 16.08
CA GLU A 28 -5.29 5.61 16.26
C GLU A 28 -6.29 4.52 16.68
N GLY A 29 -6.16 3.32 16.10
CA GLY A 29 -7.03 2.17 16.37
C GLY A 29 -8.47 2.33 15.89
N LYS A 30 -8.78 3.32 15.05
CA LYS A 30 -10.12 3.53 14.49
C LYS A 30 -10.15 3.30 12.98
N ILE A 31 -11.30 2.85 12.51
CA ILE A 31 -11.61 2.76 11.07
C ILE A 31 -12.43 3.98 10.69
N VAL A 32 -11.97 4.73 9.70
CA VAL A 32 -12.66 5.90 9.16
C VAL A 32 -13.05 5.61 7.70
N GLY A 33 -14.31 5.85 7.36
CA GLY A 33 -14.84 5.69 6.01
C GLY A 33 -15.04 7.04 5.31
N ILE A 34 -14.63 7.13 4.04
CA ILE A 34 -14.94 8.26 3.17
C ILE A 34 -16.04 7.85 2.20
N ILE A 35 -17.19 8.52 2.27
CA ILE A 35 -18.38 8.22 1.47
C ILE A 35 -18.64 9.38 0.50
N GLY A 36 -19.11 9.06 -0.68
CA GLY A 36 -19.49 10.05 -1.70
C GLY A 36 -19.71 9.41 -3.07
N PRO A 37 -20.33 10.12 -4.01
CA PRO A 37 -20.61 9.62 -5.35
C PRO A 37 -19.33 9.36 -6.16
N ASN A 38 -19.45 8.68 -7.29
CA ASN A 38 -18.34 8.51 -8.22
C ASN A 38 -17.91 9.89 -8.76
N GLY A 39 -16.60 10.11 -8.87
CA GLY A 39 -16.06 11.40 -9.30
C GLY A 39 -15.90 12.45 -8.19
N SER A 40 -16.30 12.19 -6.93
CA SER A 40 -16.17 13.17 -5.82
C SER A 40 -14.76 13.33 -5.24
N GLY A 41 -13.72 12.87 -5.92
CA GLY A 41 -12.33 13.10 -5.50
C GLY A 41 -11.78 12.10 -4.47
N LYS A 42 -12.56 11.08 -4.01
CA LYS A 42 -12.09 10.09 -2.98
C LYS A 42 -10.77 9.43 -3.36
N THR A 43 -10.71 8.89 -4.56
CA THR A 43 -9.49 8.21 -5.05
C THR A 43 -8.32 9.19 -5.17
N THR A 44 -8.58 10.44 -5.57
CA THR A 44 -7.56 11.49 -5.62
C THR A 44 -7.01 11.79 -4.23
N LEU A 45 -7.89 11.93 -3.23
CA LEU A 45 -7.49 12.16 -1.85
C LEU A 45 -6.63 11.01 -1.32
N PHE A 46 -7.05 9.75 -1.51
CA PHE A 46 -6.25 8.59 -1.13
C PHE A 46 -4.90 8.55 -1.83
N ASN A 47 -4.85 8.88 -3.15
CA ASN A 47 -3.61 8.97 -3.90
C ASN A 47 -2.67 10.04 -3.34
N SER A 48 -3.20 11.19 -2.95
CA SER A 48 -2.44 12.27 -2.35
C SER A 48 -1.89 11.88 -0.97
N ILE A 49 -2.70 11.25 -0.13
CA ILE A 49 -2.28 10.79 1.21
C ILE A 49 -1.10 9.81 1.14
N VAL A 50 -1.11 8.87 0.19
CA VAL A 50 -0.03 7.88 0.05
C VAL A 50 1.14 8.37 -0.83
N GLY A 51 1.14 9.64 -1.25
CA GLY A 51 2.22 10.23 -2.04
C GLY A 51 2.26 9.82 -3.51
N HIS A 52 1.14 9.27 -4.04
CA HIS A 52 1.03 8.92 -5.46
C HIS A 52 0.92 10.17 -6.36
N HIS A 53 0.29 11.21 -5.84
CA HIS A 53 0.19 12.53 -6.46
C HIS A 53 0.55 13.60 -5.43
N PRO A 54 1.40 14.57 -5.78
CA PRO A 54 1.66 15.69 -4.89
C PRO A 54 0.37 16.50 -4.68
N ILE A 55 0.18 17.03 -3.49
CA ILE A 55 -0.86 18.00 -3.20
C ILE A 55 -0.47 19.37 -3.76
N ASP A 56 -1.45 20.23 -4.05
CA ASP A 56 -1.18 21.58 -4.54
C ASP A 56 -1.02 22.55 -3.37
N SER A 57 -1.77 22.32 -2.27
CA SER A 57 -1.64 23.03 -0.99
C SER A 57 -2.17 22.18 0.18
N GLY A 58 -1.97 22.65 1.40
CA GLY A 58 -2.36 21.96 2.61
C GLY A 58 -1.24 21.14 3.24
N GLU A 59 -1.58 20.31 4.21
CA GLU A 59 -0.64 19.55 5.00
C GLU A 59 -1.17 18.15 5.32
N ILE A 60 -0.33 17.14 5.21
CA ILE A 60 -0.65 15.76 5.59
C ILE A 60 0.39 15.29 6.61
N ASN A 61 -0.09 14.92 7.80
CA ASN A 61 0.73 14.39 8.89
C ASN A 61 0.34 12.94 9.19
N PHE A 62 1.32 12.07 9.30
CA PHE A 62 1.16 10.69 9.72
C PHE A 62 2.07 10.39 10.91
N ASP A 63 1.50 9.91 12.00
CA ASP A 63 2.20 9.62 13.26
C ASP A 63 3.12 10.78 13.71
N GLY A 64 2.57 12.01 13.67
CA GLY A 64 3.28 13.25 14.06
C GLY A 64 4.34 13.72 13.06
N LYS A 65 4.52 13.06 11.91
CA LYS A 65 5.47 13.45 10.87
C LYS A 65 4.75 13.98 9.65
N GLU A 66 5.21 15.10 9.12
CA GLU A 66 4.72 15.62 7.85
C GLU A 66 5.18 14.72 6.70
N ILE A 67 4.21 14.30 5.87
CA ILE A 67 4.42 13.40 4.73
C ILE A 67 4.05 14.01 3.38
N SER A 68 3.57 15.25 3.34
CA SER A 68 3.02 15.93 2.15
C SER A 68 3.94 15.89 0.94
N SER A 69 5.26 15.93 1.16
CA SER A 69 6.29 15.93 0.10
C SER A 69 7.08 14.62 0.01
N LEU A 70 6.71 13.60 0.77
CA LEU A 70 7.43 12.35 0.77
C LEU A 70 7.04 11.46 -0.40
N THR A 71 8.00 10.67 -0.87
CA THR A 71 7.76 9.64 -1.89
C THR A 71 7.08 8.40 -1.30
N ILE A 72 6.35 7.65 -2.14
CA ILE A 72 5.66 6.41 -1.75
C ILE A 72 6.55 5.46 -0.92
N PRO A 73 7.81 5.14 -1.32
CA PRO A 73 8.66 4.26 -0.52
C PRO A 73 8.98 4.80 0.88
N LYS A 74 9.11 6.14 1.02
CA LYS A 74 9.36 6.76 2.33
C LYS A 74 8.12 6.67 3.22
N ILE A 75 6.93 6.91 2.66
CA ILE A 75 5.66 6.81 3.37
C ILE A 75 5.40 5.35 3.79
N ALA A 76 5.66 4.39 2.90
CA ALA A 76 5.53 2.96 3.21
C ALA A 76 6.44 2.52 4.37
N ARG A 77 7.68 3.02 4.44
CA ARG A 77 8.61 2.76 5.57
C ARG A 77 8.14 3.34 6.90
N LEU A 78 7.25 4.33 6.88
CA LEU A 78 6.60 4.84 8.09
C LEU A 78 5.41 3.96 8.54
N GLY A 79 5.08 2.91 7.78
CA GLY A 79 4.00 1.97 8.08
C GLY A 79 2.67 2.26 7.40
N MET A 80 2.58 3.28 6.52
CA MET A 80 1.36 3.56 5.78
C MET A 80 1.38 2.84 4.44
N LEU A 81 0.46 1.90 4.24
CA LEU A 81 0.29 1.15 3.01
C LEU A 81 -1.10 1.37 2.43
N ARG A 82 -1.21 1.24 1.11
CA ARG A 82 -2.48 1.25 0.40
C ARG A 82 -2.70 -0.07 -0.32
N THR A 83 -3.90 -0.63 -0.17
CA THR A 83 -4.35 -1.75 -0.99
C THR A 83 -4.90 -1.23 -2.32
N PHE A 84 -4.62 -1.96 -3.41
CA PHE A 84 -5.14 -1.67 -4.74
C PHE A 84 -6.17 -2.72 -5.13
N GLN A 85 -7.17 -2.32 -5.94
CA GLN A 85 -8.18 -3.25 -6.44
C GLN A 85 -7.61 -4.29 -7.41
N GLN A 86 -6.58 -3.91 -8.17
CA GLN A 86 -5.87 -4.82 -9.04
C GLN A 86 -4.69 -5.43 -8.30
N THR A 87 -4.65 -6.75 -8.26
CA THR A 87 -3.49 -7.49 -7.77
C THR A 87 -2.41 -7.50 -8.83
N HIS A 88 -1.24 -6.99 -8.47
CA HIS A 88 -0.05 -7.10 -9.29
C HIS A 88 0.78 -8.28 -8.79
N ILE A 89 0.59 -9.42 -9.45
CA ILE A 89 1.39 -10.62 -9.18
C ILE A 89 2.40 -10.84 -10.33
N TYR A 90 3.52 -11.41 -9.98
CA TYR A 90 4.49 -11.90 -10.94
C TYR A 90 4.03 -13.29 -11.43
N GLY A 91 3.19 -13.33 -12.49
CA GLY A 91 2.52 -14.55 -12.94
C GLY A 91 3.46 -15.69 -13.33
N LYS A 92 4.70 -15.39 -13.77
CA LYS A 92 5.74 -16.37 -14.10
C LYS A 92 6.56 -16.84 -12.90
N MET A 93 6.28 -16.35 -11.72
CA MET A 93 6.90 -16.78 -10.46
C MET A 93 5.93 -17.63 -9.66
N THR A 94 6.45 -18.50 -8.79
CA THR A 94 5.63 -19.32 -7.90
C THR A 94 4.96 -18.46 -6.83
N CYS A 95 3.97 -19.03 -6.13
CA CYS A 95 3.32 -18.35 -5.02
C CYS A 95 4.32 -17.99 -3.93
N VAL A 96 5.22 -18.92 -3.58
CA VAL A 96 6.25 -18.67 -2.56
C VAL A 96 7.19 -17.54 -2.98
N GLN A 97 7.62 -17.51 -4.25
CA GLN A 97 8.49 -16.45 -4.74
C GLN A 97 7.81 -15.06 -4.73
N ASN A 98 6.52 -15.00 -5.07
CA ASN A 98 5.75 -13.75 -4.97
C ASN A 98 5.70 -13.24 -3.53
N MET A 99 5.49 -14.12 -2.56
CA MET A 99 5.44 -13.76 -1.13
C MET A 99 6.81 -13.33 -0.61
N GLN A 100 7.87 -14.05 -0.98
CA GLN A 100 9.25 -13.73 -0.59
C GLN A 100 9.67 -12.33 -1.06
N ILE A 101 9.36 -11.96 -2.33
CA ILE A 101 9.65 -10.61 -2.86
C ILE A 101 8.86 -9.55 -2.08
N SER A 102 7.62 -9.84 -1.72
CA SER A 102 6.78 -8.89 -0.98
C SER A 102 7.23 -8.69 0.47
N SER A 103 7.92 -9.66 1.05
CA SER A 103 8.45 -9.58 2.43
C SER A 103 9.74 -8.75 2.52
N ASP A 104 10.44 -8.52 1.39
CA ASP A 104 11.74 -7.87 1.37
C ASP A 104 11.63 -6.36 1.02
N ILE A 105 10.95 -5.61 1.91
CA ILE A 105 10.78 -4.15 1.76
C ILE A 105 12.12 -3.40 1.89
N ASP A 106 13.12 -4.01 2.54
CA ASP A 106 14.46 -3.43 2.75
C ASP A 106 15.54 -4.10 1.87
N ALA A 107 15.20 -4.48 0.64
CA ALA A 107 16.10 -5.13 -0.31
C ALA A 107 17.45 -4.39 -0.43
N ASN A 108 18.41 -4.79 0.40
CA ASN A 108 19.78 -4.38 0.25
C ASN A 108 20.36 -5.19 -0.93
N TRP A 109 20.95 -4.53 -1.94
CA TRP A 109 21.53 -5.17 -3.13
C TRP A 109 22.46 -6.36 -2.79
N LYS A 110 23.02 -6.41 -1.58
CA LYS A 110 23.82 -7.52 -1.06
C LYS A 110 23.03 -8.83 -0.93
N ARG A 111 21.70 -8.80 -0.90
CA ARG A 111 20.83 -9.99 -0.80
C ARG A 111 20.55 -10.66 -2.15
N ILE A 112 20.90 -10.04 -3.28
CA ILE A 112 20.79 -10.68 -4.60
C ILE A 112 21.59 -12.00 -4.64
N PHE A 113 22.62 -12.13 -3.81
CA PHE A 113 23.48 -13.30 -3.71
C PHE A 113 23.22 -14.20 -2.49
N ASN A 114 22.25 -13.85 -1.63
CA ASN A 114 21.93 -14.62 -0.45
C ASN A 114 20.49 -15.13 -0.55
N PRO A 115 20.24 -16.45 -0.46
CA PRO A 115 18.88 -16.97 -0.42
C PRO A 115 18.13 -16.33 0.77
N PHE A 116 16.81 -16.20 0.64
CA PHE A 116 15.96 -15.69 1.70
C PHE A 116 16.27 -16.39 3.01
N SER A 117 16.23 -15.65 4.12
CA SER A 117 16.54 -16.26 5.43
C SER A 117 15.50 -17.33 5.77
N LYS A 118 15.90 -18.31 6.55
CA LYS A 118 15.01 -19.38 7.02
C LYS A 118 13.75 -18.82 7.70
N GLU A 119 13.90 -17.71 8.42
CA GLU A 119 12.80 -16.99 9.09
C GLU A 119 11.77 -16.43 8.08
N VAL A 120 12.23 -15.93 6.92
CA VAL A 120 11.34 -15.46 5.85
C VAL A 120 10.58 -16.63 5.24
N ASP A 121 11.25 -17.76 5.01
CA ASP A 121 10.61 -18.93 4.43
C ASP A 121 9.55 -19.52 5.39
N GLU A 122 9.84 -19.59 6.69
CA GLU A 122 8.88 -20.03 7.71
C GLU A 122 7.67 -19.10 7.77
N MET A 123 7.87 -17.79 7.79
CA MET A 123 6.79 -16.80 7.76
C MET A 123 5.94 -16.90 6.49
N VAL A 124 6.56 -17.08 5.33
CA VAL A 124 5.85 -17.22 4.05
C VAL A 124 5.02 -18.51 4.04
N ASP A 125 5.56 -19.63 4.55
CA ASP A 125 4.84 -20.90 4.65
C ASP A 125 3.64 -20.80 5.60
N GLU A 126 3.78 -20.11 6.74
CA GLU A 126 2.67 -19.83 7.65
C GLU A 126 1.57 -18.98 7.00
N LEU A 127 1.94 -17.91 6.30
CA LEU A 127 0.98 -17.06 5.60
C LEU A 127 0.26 -17.82 4.48
N LEU A 128 0.97 -18.63 3.71
CA LEU A 128 0.38 -19.46 2.67
C LEU A 128 -0.54 -20.55 3.24
N ALA A 129 -0.22 -21.07 4.42
CA ALA A 129 -1.10 -21.99 5.14
C ALA A 129 -2.38 -21.28 5.62
N PHE A 130 -2.24 -20.08 6.18
CA PHE A 130 -3.36 -19.26 6.66
C PHE A 130 -4.38 -18.96 5.55
N VAL A 131 -3.90 -18.63 4.34
CA VAL A 131 -4.78 -18.36 3.18
C VAL A 131 -5.16 -19.63 2.40
N GLY A 132 -4.78 -20.83 2.86
CA GLY A 132 -5.11 -22.12 2.23
C GLY A 132 -4.37 -22.39 0.92
N LEU A 133 -3.24 -21.74 0.68
CA LEU A 133 -2.41 -21.89 -0.53
C LEU A 133 -1.14 -22.71 -0.32
N TYR A 134 -0.86 -23.21 0.88
CA TYR A 134 0.35 -23.96 1.21
C TYR A 134 0.62 -25.14 0.25
N LYS A 135 -0.41 -25.94 -0.07
CA LYS A 135 -0.29 -27.07 -1.01
C LYS A 135 0.01 -26.63 -2.44
N LYS A 136 -0.19 -25.36 -2.76
CA LYS A 136 0.01 -24.76 -4.10
C LYS A 136 1.21 -23.81 -4.15
N ARG A 137 2.02 -23.76 -3.11
CA ARG A 137 3.10 -22.78 -2.96
C ARG A 137 4.12 -22.78 -4.10
N PHE A 138 4.31 -23.90 -4.77
CA PHE A 138 5.22 -24.04 -5.91
C PHE A 138 4.53 -23.92 -7.28
N LEU A 139 3.21 -23.74 -7.35
CA LEU A 139 2.53 -23.42 -8.62
C LEU A 139 2.86 -21.98 -9.03
N LEU A 140 2.85 -21.74 -10.34
CA LEU A 140 2.94 -20.39 -10.87
C LEU A 140 1.73 -19.57 -10.39
N ALA A 141 2.00 -18.36 -9.93
CA ALA A 141 0.92 -17.49 -9.42
C ALA A 141 -0.09 -17.14 -10.52
N GLY A 142 0.35 -17.10 -11.80
CA GLY A 142 -0.52 -16.88 -12.94
C GLY A 142 -1.54 -18.00 -13.19
N ASP A 143 -1.25 -19.22 -12.72
CA ASP A 143 -2.15 -20.38 -12.88
C ASP A 143 -3.23 -20.45 -11.77
N LEU A 144 -3.17 -19.59 -10.78
CA LEU A 144 -4.19 -19.48 -9.77
C LEU A 144 -5.45 -18.79 -10.32
N SER A 145 -6.63 -19.20 -9.82
CA SER A 145 -7.87 -18.46 -10.10
C SER A 145 -7.79 -17.03 -9.53
N PHE A 146 -8.44 -16.07 -10.18
CA PHE A 146 -8.43 -14.66 -9.79
C PHE A 146 -8.72 -14.41 -8.30
N GLY A 147 -9.64 -15.17 -7.69
CA GLY A 147 -9.93 -15.08 -6.26
C GLY A 147 -8.82 -15.59 -5.33
N LYS A 148 -7.86 -16.39 -5.86
CA LYS A 148 -6.69 -16.89 -5.11
C LYS A 148 -5.43 -16.06 -5.35
N GLN A 149 -5.48 -15.15 -6.30
CA GLN A 149 -4.42 -14.18 -6.58
C GLN A 149 -4.57 -12.91 -5.74
N LYS A 150 -5.77 -12.68 -5.16
CA LYS A 150 -6.07 -11.60 -4.22
C LYS A 150 -5.73 -12.00 -2.80
#